data_949ef77a23260f9ec27dd613c004b9d0
#
_entry.id   949ef77a23260f9ec27dd613c004b9d0
#
_cell.length_a   1.000
_cell.length_b   1.000
_cell.length_c   1.000
_cell.angle_alpha   90.00
_cell.angle_beta   90.00
_cell.angle_gamma   90.00
#
_symmetry.space_group_name_H-M   'P 1'
#
loop_
_entity.id
_entity.type
_entity.pdbx_description
1 polymer ?
#
loop_
_entity_poly.entity_id
_entity_poly.type
_entity_poly.pdbx_seq_one_letter_code
_entity_poly.pdbx_strand_id
1 'polypeptide(L)'
;DDLINQLEDLKKRFTFVTPKAALLKKDYLQDLISEFKKHGELSIITDVVYIYDTLKEHNDMVTYNDNSKISLCNKYSLETHLNRLLSKKVWLKSGAYLIIEPTEALTVIDVNTGKADLKTNKESTFKKINLEAAKEIALQMKLRNISGIIIVDFINMSNNKDYDILTHEMLEYLTNDFSISNVVDITKLGLMEL
;
A
#
# COMPACT_ATOMS: atom_id res chain seq x y z
N ASP A 1 -0.65 24.86 -20.18
CA ASP A 1 0.46 25.85 -20.08
C ASP A 1 1.56 25.40 -19.11
N ASP A 2 1.25 24.78 -17.97
CA ASP A 2 2.24 24.36 -16.97
C ASP A 2 3.18 23.24 -17.48
N LEU A 3 2.65 22.25 -18.19
CA LEU A 3 3.45 21.17 -18.81
C LEU A 3 4.41 21.67 -19.89
N ILE A 4 4.03 22.70 -20.64
CA ILE A 4 4.88 23.31 -21.67
C ILE A 4 6.04 24.04 -21.02
N ASN A 5 5.77 24.80 -19.95
CA ASN A 5 6.80 25.51 -19.18
C ASN A 5 7.78 24.53 -18.52
N GLN A 6 7.29 23.43 -17.96
CA GLN A 6 8.13 22.37 -17.40
C GLN A 6 9.00 21.71 -18.46
N LEU A 7 8.47 21.46 -19.66
CA LEU A 7 9.24 20.89 -20.78
C LEU A 7 10.34 21.85 -21.28
N GLU A 8 10.05 23.13 -21.33
CA GLU A 8 11.04 24.13 -21.73
C GLU A 8 12.15 24.30 -20.69
N ASP A 9 11.82 24.27 -19.39
CA ASP A 9 12.79 24.28 -18.33
C ASP A 9 13.67 23.01 -18.33
N LEU A 10 13.07 21.85 -18.57
CA LEU A 10 13.81 20.60 -18.77
C LEU A 10 14.78 20.68 -19.94
N LYS A 11 14.36 21.20 -21.08
CA LYS A 11 15.23 21.39 -22.26
C LYS A 11 16.40 22.30 -21.95
N LYS A 12 16.20 23.39 -21.21
CA LYS A 12 17.26 24.30 -20.79
C LYS A 12 18.25 23.61 -19.84
N ARG A 13 17.76 22.87 -18.87
CA ARG A 13 18.61 22.12 -17.91
C ARG A 13 19.42 21.02 -18.62
N PHE A 14 18.83 20.31 -19.58
CA PHE A 14 19.52 19.26 -20.31
C PHE A 14 20.82 19.72 -20.98
N THR A 15 20.89 20.98 -21.42
CA THR A 15 22.06 21.55 -22.09
C THR A 15 23.26 21.77 -21.16
N PHE A 16 23.02 21.87 -19.84
CA PHE A 16 24.04 22.22 -18.84
C PHE A 16 24.34 21.13 -17.81
N VAL A 17 23.68 19.98 -17.91
CA VAL A 17 23.80 18.91 -16.91
C VAL A 17 24.88 17.91 -17.30
N THR A 18 25.70 17.54 -16.32
CA THR A 18 26.71 16.49 -16.49
C THR A 18 26.02 15.12 -16.65
N PRO A 19 26.61 14.20 -17.45
CA PRO A 19 26.09 12.83 -17.57
C PRO A 19 25.84 12.19 -16.21
N LYS A 20 24.68 11.51 -16.06
CA LYS A 20 24.19 10.87 -14.82
C LYS A 20 23.63 11.82 -13.74
N ALA A 21 23.53 13.11 -13.95
CA ALA A 21 22.83 13.98 -13.01
C ALA A 21 21.30 13.88 -13.20
N ALA A 22 20.54 13.99 -12.11
CA ALA A 22 19.09 14.01 -12.17
C ALA A 22 18.59 15.33 -12.78
N LEU A 23 17.83 15.24 -13.88
CA LEU A 23 17.21 16.41 -14.53
C LEU A 23 16.00 16.92 -13.75
N LEU A 24 15.28 16.04 -13.11
CA LEU A 24 14.12 16.34 -12.27
C LEU A 24 14.45 16.06 -10.81
N LYS A 25 14.13 17.01 -9.96
CA LYS A 25 14.13 16.80 -8.52
C LYS A 25 12.83 16.09 -8.16
N LYS A 26 12.92 14.90 -7.58
CA LYS A 26 11.73 14.17 -7.13
C LYS A 26 11.11 14.91 -5.95
N ASP A 27 9.89 15.39 -6.12
CA ASP A 27 9.10 16.00 -5.06
C ASP A 27 8.12 14.99 -4.51
N TYR A 28 8.51 14.34 -3.42
CA TYR A 28 7.71 13.32 -2.77
C TYR A 28 6.32 13.81 -2.31
N LEU A 29 6.19 15.09 -1.94
CA LEU A 29 4.90 15.64 -1.53
C LEU A 29 3.95 15.75 -2.71
N GLN A 30 4.43 16.21 -3.87
CA GLN A 30 3.63 16.29 -5.09
C GLN A 30 3.24 14.91 -5.61
N ASP A 31 4.16 13.93 -5.54
CA ASP A 31 3.88 12.54 -5.91
C ASP A 31 2.76 11.96 -5.02
N LEU A 32 2.84 12.14 -3.69
CA LEU A 32 1.81 11.72 -2.75
C LEU A 32 0.46 12.39 -3.02
N ILE A 33 0.44 13.71 -3.21
CA ILE A 33 -0.78 14.47 -3.49
C ILE A 33 -1.43 13.96 -4.78
N SER A 34 -0.64 13.73 -5.83
CA SER A 34 -1.11 13.23 -7.11
C SER A 34 -1.72 11.84 -6.98
N GLU A 35 -1.14 10.99 -6.15
CA GLU A 35 -1.67 9.65 -5.90
C GLU A 35 -2.99 9.70 -5.14
N PHE A 36 -3.05 10.44 -4.03
CA PHE A 36 -4.29 10.54 -3.24
C PHE A 36 -5.43 11.18 -4.03
N LYS A 37 -5.15 12.14 -4.91
CA LYS A 37 -6.17 12.75 -5.79
C LYS A 37 -6.85 11.74 -6.72
N LYS A 38 -6.18 10.64 -7.10
CA LYS A 38 -6.80 9.57 -7.91
C LYS A 38 -7.92 8.83 -7.17
N HIS A 39 -7.91 8.88 -5.84
CA HIS A 39 -8.87 8.15 -5.01
C HIS A 39 -10.08 8.99 -4.56
N GLY A 40 -10.14 10.28 -4.91
CA GLY A 40 -11.25 11.16 -4.59
C GLY A 40 -10.85 12.55 -4.12
N GLU A 41 -11.75 13.20 -3.37
CA GLU A 41 -11.47 14.51 -2.78
C GLU A 41 -10.37 14.43 -1.73
N LEU A 42 -9.40 15.34 -1.82
CA LEU A 42 -8.25 15.40 -0.93
C LEU A 42 -8.32 16.66 -0.07
N SER A 43 -8.15 16.50 1.23
CA SER A 43 -7.93 17.59 2.18
C SER A 43 -6.59 17.39 2.86
N ILE A 44 -5.75 18.41 2.85
CA ILE A 44 -4.41 18.38 3.45
C ILE A 44 -4.41 19.27 4.69
N ILE A 45 -4.02 18.72 5.82
CA ILE A 45 -3.90 19.47 7.08
C ILE A 45 -2.45 19.34 7.58
N THR A 46 -1.82 20.46 7.85
CA THR A 46 -0.44 20.49 8.34
C THR A 46 -0.28 21.48 9.49
N ASP A 47 0.60 21.22 10.42
CA ASP A 47 1.08 22.13 11.48
C ASP A 47 2.51 22.64 11.22
N VAL A 48 3.08 22.27 10.07
CA VAL A 48 4.40 22.72 9.62
C VAL A 48 4.24 23.86 8.63
N VAL A 49 4.66 25.07 9.05
CA VAL A 49 4.52 26.32 8.25
C VAL A 49 5.12 26.16 6.86
N TYR A 50 6.34 25.62 6.76
CA TYR A 50 7.02 25.41 5.47
C TYR A 50 6.20 24.55 4.51
N ILE A 51 5.61 23.47 4.99
CA ILE A 51 4.76 22.58 4.17
C ILE A 51 3.50 23.32 3.72
N TYR A 52 2.87 24.07 4.63
CA TYR A 52 1.70 24.90 4.31
C TYR A 52 2.03 25.91 3.22
N ASP A 53 3.10 26.67 3.39
CA ASP A 53 3.50 27.71 2.44
C ASP A 53 3.85 27.14 1.06
N THR A 54 4.50 25.98 1.01
CA THR A 54 4.84 25.30 -0.25
C THR A 54 3.59 24.77 -0.99
N LEU A 55 2.62 24.25 -0.25
CA LEU A 55 1.46 23.56 -0.85
C LEU A 55 0.30 24.51 -1.16
N LYS A 56 0.11 25.60 -0.41
CA LYS A 56 -1.02 26.53 -0.59
C LYS A 56 -0.99 27.24 -1.95
N GLU A 57 0.19 27.44 -2.54
CA GLU A 57 0.32 28.06 -3.86
C GLU A 57 -0.25 27.22 -4.98
N HIS A 58 -0.36 25.90 -4.76
CA HIS A 58 -0.77 24.92 -5.76
C HIS A 58 -2.06 24.17 -5.40
N ASN A 59 -2.64 24.39 -4.20
CA ASN A 59 -3.78 23.63 -3.72
C ASN A 59 -4.65 24.41 -2.72
N ASP A 60 -5.89 24.72 -3.12
CA ASP A 60 -6.89 25.36 -2.25
C ASP A 60 -7.39 24.45 -1.10
N MET A 61 -6.95 23.19 -1.08
CA MET A 61 -7.38 22.17 -0.10
C MET A 61 -6.44 22.04 1.09
N VAL A 62 -5.47 22.97 1.23
CA VAL A 62 -4.48 22.91 2.32
C VAL A 62 -4.93 23.80 3.46
N THR A 63 -5.02 23.23 4.65
CA THR A 63 -5.37 23.93 5.88
C THR A 63 -4.20 23.90 6.86
N TYR A 64 -3.85 25.08 7.37
CA TYR A 64 -2.88 25.19 8.46
C TYR A 64 -3.56 24.99 9.80
N ASN A 65 -3.03 24.10 10.63
CA ASN A 65 -3.50 23.88 11.99
C ASN A 65 -2.59 24.66 12.97
N ASP A 66 -3.03 25.84 13.36
CA ASP A 66 -2.33 26.72 14.30
C ASP A 66 -2.57 26.36 15.78
N ASN A 67 -3.32 25.30 16.04
CA ASN A 67 -3.70 24.92 17.38
C ASN A 67 -2.52 24.28 18.14
N SER A 68 -1.71 25.13 18.76
CA SER A 68 -0.54 24.71 19.56
C SER A 68 -0.88 23.86 20.81
N LYS A 69 -2.15 23.78 21.19
CA LYS A 69 -2.57 23.02 22.39
C LYS A 69 -2.76 21.54 22.13
N ILE A 70 -3.12 21.14 20.89
CA ILE A 70 -3.36 19.75 20.52
C ILE A 70 -2.64 19.49 19.19
N SER A 71 -1.62 18.62 19.23
CA SER A 71 -0.92 18.20 18.00
C SER A 71 -1.86 17.46 17.05
N LEU A 72 -1.56 17.48 15.73
CA LEU A 72 -2.31 16.70 14.74
C LEU A 72 -2.28 15.20 15.07
N CYS A 73 -1.16 14.69 15.58
CA CYS A 73 -1.05 13.30 16.05
C CYS A 73 -2.12 12.94 17.07
N ASN A 74 -2.34 13.80 18.05
CA ASN A 74 -3.34 13.55 19.09
C ASN A 74 -4.76 13.79 18.58
N LYS A 75 -4.98 14.86 17.79
CA LYS A 75 -6.29 15.20 17.23
C LYS A 75 -6.86 14.08 16.36
N TYR A 76 -6.02 13.41 15.59
CA TYR A 76 -6.40 12.31 14.68
C TYR A 76 -5.99 10.94 15.19
N SER A 77 -5.48 10.83 16.43
CA SER A 77 -5.03 9.55 17.03
C SER A 77 -4.06 8.78 16.13
N LEU A 78 -3.16 9.49 15.42
CA LEU A 78 -2.30 8.89 14.41
C LEU A 78 -1.40 7.79 14.95
N GLU A 79 -0.87 7.96 16.17
CA GLU A 79 -0.04 6.95 16.83
C GLU A 79 -0.82 5.65 17.08
N THR A 80 -2.07 5.76 17.53
CA THR A 80 -2.95 4.60 17.73
C THR A 80 -3.22 3.87 16.42
N HIS A 81 -3.49 4.61 15.34
CA HIS A 81 -3.69 4.04 14.01
C HIS A 81 -2.42 3.38 13.48
N LEU A 82 -1.25 4.00 13.69
CA LEU A 82 0.04 3.44 13.27
C LEU A 82 0.36 2.15 14.04
N ASN A 83 0.20 2.15 15.36
CA ASN A 83 0.41 0.96 16.19
C ASN A 83 -0.53 -0.19 15.79
N ARG A 84 -1.77 0.14 15.46
CA ARG A 84 -2.73 -0.85 14.95
C ARG A 84 -2.33 -1.38 13.57
N LEU A 85 -1.90 -0.50 12.69
CA LEU A 85 -1.38 -0.88 11.37
C LEU A 85 -0.18 -1.82 11.48
N LEU A 86 0.78 -1.53 12.36
CA LEU A 86 1.98 -2.32 12.56
C LEU A 86 1.75 -3.58 13.41
N SER A 87 0.53 -3.84 13.85
CA SER A 87 0.19 -5.06 14.57
C SER A 87 0.48 -6.31 13.73
N LYS A 88 1.09 -7.32 14.36
CA LYS A 88 1.38 -8.61 13.73
C LYS A 88 0.12 -9.28 13.18
N LYS A 89 -1.02 -9.11 13.86
CA LYS A 89 -2.30 -9.71 13.50
C LYS A 89 -3.25 -8.70 12.86
N VAL A 90 -3.75 -9.05 11.68
CA VAL A 90 -4.72 -8.26 10.91
C VAL A 90 -6.01 -9.05 10.74
N TRP A 91 -7.12 -8.52 11.24
CA TRP A 91 -8.43 -9.15 11.11
C TRP A 91 -9.08 -8.81 9.76
N LEU A 92 -9.65 -9.82 9.12
CA LEU A 92 -10.46 -9.71 7.91
C LEU A 92 -11.95 -9.55 8.27
N LYS A 93 -12.74 -9.05 7.33
CA LYS A 93 -14.20 -8.84 7.52
C LYS A 93 -14.94 -10.16 7.72
N SER A 94 -14.45 -11.24 7.10
CA SER A 94 -14.98 -12.60 7.25
C SER A 94 -14.82 -13.18 8.66
N GLY A 95 -14.02 -12.55 9.52
CA GLY A 95 -13.61 -13.10 10.82
C GLY A 95 -12.38 -14.00 10.76
N ALA A 96 -11.80 -14.19 9.58
CA ALA A 96 -10.46 -14.73 9.38
C ALA A 96 -9.42 -13.68 9.78
N TYR A 97 -8.15 -14.04 9.79
CA TYR A 97 -7.06 -13.09 10.09
C TYR A 97 -5.75 -13.49 9.43
N LEU A 98 -4.90 -12.49 9.22
CA LEU A 98 -3.53 -12.65 8.77
C LEU A 98 -2.58 -12.55 9.97
N ILE A 99 -1.48 -13.27 9.92
CA ILE A 99 -0.29 -13.05 10.74
C ILE A 99 0.84 -12.63 9.82
N ILE A 100 1.40 -11.43 10.03
CA ILE A 100 2.47 -10.86 9.21
C ILE A 100 3.73 -10.79 10.05
N GLU A 101 4.77 -11.53 9.66
CA GLU A 101 6.03 -11.64 10.37
C GLU A 101 7.21 -11.31 9.46
N PRO A 102 7.80 -10.12 9.58
CA PRO A 102 9.08 -9.86 8.96
C PRO A 102 10.18 -10.65 9.69
N THR A 103 11.04 -11.31 8.92
CA THR A 103 12.25 -11.99 9.39
C THR A 103 13.48 -11.28 8.82
N GLU A 104 14.69 -11.78 9.12
CA GLU A 104 15.92 -11.20 8.57
C GLU A 104 16.02 -11.35 7.03
N ALA A 105 15.45 -12.41 6.46
CA ALA A 105 15.61 -12.74 5.04
C ALA A 105 14.37 -12.52 4.20
N LEU A 106 13.17 -12.63 4.79
CA LEU A 106 11.90 -12.59 4.07
C LEU A 106 10.75 -12.22 5.01
N THR A 107 9.62 -11.84 4.45
CA THR A 107 8.36 -11.68 5.22
C THR A 107 7.49 -12.91 5.03
N VAL A 108 7.00 -13.47 6.12
CA VAL A 108 6.02 -14.58 6.10
C VAL A 108 4.64 -14.04 6.45
N ILE A 109 3.64 -14.46 5.68
CA ILE A 109 2.24 -14.13 5.92
C ILE A 109 1.43 -15.41 5.98
N ASP A 110 0.76 -15.65 7.10
CA ASP A 110 -0.10 -16.82 7.33
C ASP A 110 -1.57 -16.43 7.37
N VAL A 111 -2.40 -17.15 6.64
CA VAL A 111 -3.86 -16.90 6.53
C VAL A 111 -4.63 -17.91 7.38
N ASN A 112 -5.28 -17.40 8.42
CA ASN A 112 -6.03 -18.22 9.37
C ASN A 112 -7.55 -18.03 9.23
N THR A 113 -8.32 -19.10 9.28
CA THR A 113 -9.80 -19.06 9.22
C THR A 113 -10.43 -18.31 10.41
N GLY A 114 -9.76 -18.29 11.57
CA GLY A 114 -10.21 -17.59 12.76
C GLY A 114 -11.63 -17.96 13.18
N LYS A 115 -12.53 -16.97 13.17
CA LYS A 115 -13.95 -17.11 13.49
C LYS A 115 -14.87 -17.13 12.26
N ALA A 116 -14.31 -17.37 11.07
CA ALA A 116 -15.12 -17.45 9.85
C ALA A 116 -16.13 -18.60 9.93
N ASP A 117 -17.33 -18.38 9.41
CA ASP A 117 -18.39 -19.41 9.42
C ASP A 117 -18.11 -20.46 8.33
N LEU A 118 -17.74 -21.67 8.76
CA LEU A 118 -17.42 -22.83 7.90
C LEU A 118 -18.58 -23.80 7.74
N LYS A 119 -19.81 -23.45 8.17
CA LYS A 119 -20.93 -24.40 8.29
C LYS A 119 -21.55 -24.82 6.96
N THR A 120 -21.50 -23.98 5.93
CA THR A 120 -22.26 -24.22 4.69
C THR A 120 -21.48 -24.96 3.60
N ASN A 121 -20.31 -24.50 3.24
CA ASN A 121 -19.43 -25.12 2.24
C ASN A 121 -17.99 -24.66 2.47
N LYS A 122 -17.17 -25.56 3.00
CA LYS A 122 -15.79 -25.25 3.36
C LYS A 122 -14.96 -24.74 2.18
N GLU A 123 -15.01 -25.41 1.04
CA GLU A 123 -14.22 -25.07 -0.14
C GLU A 123 -14.55 -23.66 -0.67
N SER A 124 -15.83 -23.36 -0.85
CA SER A 124 -16.23 -22.03 -1.30
C SER A 124 -15.91 -20.94 -0.27
N THR A 125 -15.91 -21.28 1.02
CA THR A 125 -15.53 -20.36 2.10
C THR A 125 -14.02 -20.13 2.10
N PHE A 126 -13.18 -21.15 1.95
CA PHE A 126 -11.73 -21.03 1.85
C PHE A 126 -11.31 -20.15 0.68
N LYS A 127 -11.91 -20.38 -0.51
CA LYS A 127 -11.68 -19.52 -1.66
C LYS A 127 -12.01 -18.06 -1.36
N LYS A 128 -13.16 -17.77 -0.78
CA LYS A 128 -13.57 -16.40 -0.43
C LYS A 128 -12.61 -15.76 0.58
N ILE A 129 -12.19 -16.50 1.60
CA ILE A 129 -11.23 -16.00 2.60
C ILE A 129 -9.88 -15.72 1.92
N ASN A 130 -9.38 -16.61 1.07
CA ASN A 130 -8.11 -16.42 0.37
C ASN A 130 -8.14 -15.20 -0.56
N LEU A 131 -9.23 -14.96 -1.29
CA LEU A 131 -9.39 -13.76 -2.12
C LEU A 131 -9.47 -12.47 -1.27
N GLU A 132 -10.18 -12.51 -0.15
CA GLU A 132 -10.20 -11.40 0.80
C GLU A 132 -8.80 -11.15 1.39
N ALA A 133 -8.09 -12.23 1.75
CA ALA A 133 -6.73 -12.19 2.25
C ALA A 133 -5.76 -11.59 1.23
N ALA A 134 -5.82 -12.01 -0.04
CA ALA A 134 -4.98 -11.47 -1.11
C ALA A 134 -5.12 -9.94 -1.24
N LYS A 135 -6.35 -9.45 -1.22
CA LYS A 135 -6.63 -8.01 -1.25
C LYS A 135 -6.05 -7.28 -0.05
N GLU A 136 -6.22 -7.83 1.16
CA GLU A 136 -5.69 -7.23 2.38
C GLU A 136 -4.17 -7.30 2.43
N ILE A 137 -3.55 -8.40 1.96
CA ILE A 137 -2.09 -8.57 1.88
C ILE A 137 -1.49 -7.47 1.00
N ALA A 138 -2.01 -7.26 -0.20
CA ALA A 138 -1.55 -6.19 -1.09
C ALA A 138 -1.65 -4.81 -0.41
N LEU A 139 -2.75 -4.52 0.28
CA LEU A 139 -2.91 -3.29 1.06
C LEU A 139 -1.88 -3.19 2.20
N GLN A 140 -1.65 -4.27 2.94
CA GLN A 140 -0.71 -4.30 4.06
C GLN A 140 0.75 -4.16 3.56
N MET A 141 1.10 -4.75 2.42
CA MET A 141 2.40 -4.57 1.78
C MET A 141 2.65 -3.09 1.48
N LYS A 142 1.68 -2.41 0.87
CA LYS A 142 1.75 -0.98 0.57
C LYS A 142 1.85 -0.13 1.85
N LEU A 143 0.95 -0.32 2.81
CA LEU A 143 0.87 0.49 4.02
C LEU A 143 2.09 0.33 4.93
N ARG A 144 2.69 -0.86 4.99
CA ARG A 144 3.88 -1.17 5.79
C ARG A 144 5.19 -1.01 5.02
N ASN A 145 5.10 -0.68 3.73
CA ASN A 145 6.26 -0.62 2.83
C ASN A 145 7.08 -1.92 2.87
N ILE A 146 6.40 -3.07 2.82
CA ILE A 146 7.05 -4.39 2.82
C ILE A 146 7.68 -4.60 1.45
N SER A 147 8.94 -5.03 1.42
CA SER A 147 9.70 -5.31 0.20
C SER A 147 10.60 -6.53 0.38
N GLY A 148 11.16 -7.01 -0.73
CA GLY A 148 11.97 -8.22 -0.74
C GLY A 148 11.12 -9.48 -0.93
N ILE A 149 11.59 -10.63 -0.49
CA ILE A 149 10.90 -11.91 -0.64
C ILE A 149 9.74 -11.98 0.36
N ILE A 150 8.55 -12.33 -0.14
CA ILE A 150 7.37 -12.52 0.70
C ILE A 150 6.79 -13.90 0.41
N ILE A 151 6.57 -14.68 1.45
CA ILE A 151 5.93 -16.00 1.36
C ILE A 151 4.56 -15.92 2.03
N VAL A 152 3.52 -16.30 1.29
CA VAL A 152 2.15 -16.32 1.79
C VAL A 152 1.65 -17.75 1.88
N ASP A 153 1.26 -18.17 3.09
CA ASP A 153 0.60 -19.43 3.36
C ASP A 153 -0.92 -19.21 3.35
N PHE A 154 -1.54 -19.48 2.18
CA PHE A 154 -2.98 -19.42 2.01
C PHE A 154 -3.65 -20.70 2.53
N ILE A 155 -4.94 -20.60 2.89
CA ILE A 155 -5.72 -21.77 3.25
C ILE A 155 -5.77 -22.72 2.05
N ASN A 156 -5.40 -24.00 2.28
CA ASN A 156 -5.36 -25.01 1.22
C ASN A 156 -6.71 -25.16 0.53
N MET A 157 -6.69 -25.18 -0.80
CA MET A 157 -7.84 -25.39 -1.68
C MET A 157 -7.64 -26.68 -2.47
N SER A 158 -8.71 -27.45 -2.67
CA SER A 158 -8.63 -28.74 -3.39
C SER A 158 -8.57 -28.56 -4.91
N ASN A 159 -9.01 -27.41 -5.43
CA ASN A 159 -9.14 -27.17 -6.87
C ASN A 159 -8.03 -26.24 -7.38
N ASN A 160 -7.21 -26.74 -8.31
CA ASN A 160 -6.13 -25.97 -8.93
C ASN A 160 -6.63 -24.69 -9.62
N LYS A 161 -7.83 -24.70 -10.22
CA LYS A 161 -8.40 -23.48 -10.84
C LYS A 161 -8.64 -22.35 -9.84
N ASP A 162 -8.85 -22.67 -8.57
CA ASP A 162 -9.03 -21.66 -7.55
C ASP A 162 -7.70 -20.99 -7.16
N TYR A 163 -6.58 -21.70 -7.29
CA TYR A 163 -5.24 -21.13 -7.19
C TYR A 163 -4.92 -20.21 -8.38
N ASP A 164 -5.33 -20.58 -9.61
CA ASP A 164 -5.15 -19.73 -10.80
C ASP A 164 -5.89 -18.40 -10.63
N ILE A 165 -7.13 -18.47 -10.12
CA ILE A 165 -7.94 -17.27 -9.83
C ILE A 165 -7.27 -16.43 -8.73
N LEU A 166 -6.81 -17.07 -7.65
CA LEU A 166 -6.14 -16.38 -6.54
C LEU A 166 -4.87 -15.64 -7.01
N THR A 167 -4.07 -16.30 -7.85
CA THR A 167 -2.86 -15.71 -8.44
C THR A 167 -3.18 -14.50 -9.31
N HIS A 168 -4.20 -14.61 -10.15
CA HIS A 168 -4.64 -13.53 -11.02
C HIS A 168 -5.11 -12.31 -10.22
N GLU A 169 -5.97 -12.51 -9.24
CA GLU A 169 -6.47 -11.46 -8.34
C GLU A 169 -5.33 -10.80 -7.55
N MET A 170 -4.38 -11.61 -7.05
CA MET A 170 -3.21 -11.07 -6.35
C MET A 170 -2.38 -10.15 -7.25
N LEU A 171 -2.11 -10.57 -8.49
CA LEU A 171 -1.42 -9.74 -9.47
C LEU A 171 -2.15 -8.44 -9.75
N GLU A 172 -3.48 -8.47 -9.90
CA GLU A 172 -4.28 -7.26 -10.10
C GLU A 172 -4.18 -6.29 -8.92
N TYR A 173 -4.20 -6.79 -7.68
CA TYR A 173 -4.06 -5.94 -6.50
C TYR A 173 -2.66 -5.35 -6.37
N LEU A 174 -1.62 -6.07 -6.78
CA LEU A 174 -0.23 -5.61 -6.73
C LEU A 174 0.09 -4.55 -7.81
N THR A 175 -0.56 -4.59 -8.98
CA THR A 175 -0.32 -3.62 -10.07
C THR A 175 -0.72 -2.18 -9.71
N ASN A 176 -1.53 -1.99 -8.68
CA ASN A 176 -1.97 -0.68 -8.22
C ASN A 176 -1.01 -0.04 -7.17
N ASP A 177 0.18 -0.58 -7.00
CA ASP A 177 1.18 -0.04 -6.07
C ASP A 177 2.32 0.72 -6.79
N PHE A 178 3.00 1.60 -6.04
CA PHE A 178 4.24 2.26 -6.48
C PHE A 178 5.43 1.30 -6.58
N SER A 179 5.40 0.23 -5.82
CA SER A 179 6.41 -0.81 -5.81
C SER A 179 6.14 -1.82 -6.93
N ILE A 180 7.17 -2.19 -7.66
CA ILE A 180 7.10 -3.29 -8.63
C ILE A 180 7.06 -4.58 -7.82
N SER A 181 5.88 -5.16 -7.67
CA SER A 181 5.67 -6.45 -7.03
C SER A 181 5.13 -7.45 -8.05
N ASN A 182 5.52 -8.69 -7.94
CA ASN A 182 5.09 -9.76 -8.84
C ASN A 182 4.85 -11.06 -8.06
N VAL A 183 3.93 -11.87 -8.54
CA VAL A 183 3.78 -13.26 -8.09
C VAL A 183 4.78 -14.09 -8.89
N VAL A 184 5.69 -14.76 -8.18
CA VAL A 184 6.73 -15.59 -8.81
C VAL A 184 6.17 -16.95 -9.15
N ASP A 185 5.62 -17.67 -8.16
CA ASP A 185 5.04 -19.01 -8.31
C ASP A 185 4.19 -19.40 -7.08
N ILE A 186 3.49 -20.51 -7.20
CA ILE A 186 2.92 -21.25 -6.08
C ILE A 186 3.67 -22.57 -5.94
N THR A 187 4.34 -22.73 -4.81
CA THR A 187 5.13 -23.94 -4.54
C THR A 187 4.27 -25.19 -4.48
N LYS A 188 4.91 -26.37 -4.56
CA LYS A 188 4.24 -27.66 -4.35
C LYS A 188 3.60 -27.83 -2.96
N LEU A 189 4.00 -26.99 -2.01
CA LEU A 189 3.42 -26.95 -0.65
C LEU A 189 2.21 -26.02 -0.57
N GLY A 190 1.85 -25.31 -1.65
CA GLY A 190 0.74 -24.35 -1.67
C GLY A 190 1.11 -22.95 -1.20
N LEU A 191 2.41 -22.66 -1.01
CA LEU A 191 2.88 -21.33 -0.61
C LEU A 191 3.02 -20.43 -1.84
N MET A 192 2.47 -19.23 -1.78
CA MET A 192 2.63 -18.23 -2.84
C MET A 192 3.91 -17.41 -2.58
N GLU A 193 4.73 -17.27 -3.60
CA GLU A 193 5.98 -16.50 -3.60
C GLU A 193 5.76 -15.15 -4.31
N LEU A 194 6.11 -14.05 -3.61
CA LEU A 194 6.01 -12.68 -4.10
C LEU A 194 7.37 -12.00 -4.09
#